data_2d46277549aa1e0e100534f0f42a4f67
#
_entry.id   2d46277549aa1e0e100534f0f42a4f67
#
_cell.length_a   1.000
_cell.length_b   1.000
_cell.length_c   1.000
_cell.angle_alpha   90.00
_cell.angle_beta   90.00
_cell.angle_gamma   90.00
#
_symmetry.space_group_name_H-M   'P 1'
#
loop_
_entity.id
_entity.type
_entity.pdbx_description
1 polymer ?
#
loop_
_entity_poly.entity_id
_entity_poly.type
_entity_poly.pdbx_seq_one_letter_code
_entity_poly.pdbx_strand_id
1 'polypeptide(L)'
;MRANAGFDVEFGWLLELHGDADDALWLAALQQASRASGRPLVAAGDVQMHVRARKRLHDVLCAIRLGRPVNRCGFALQPNAERHLRPLGRLARIYPPDALVATLALAARCRFRLDEVRYNYPQESVLPGLTPTQTLRRHTILGAHRRLPQGVPLRIWRYVAKELALIAECRYEMFFLTVHDIVREARARGILCQGRGSAANSVVCYCLGITEADPRFSHPLLERFIS
;
A
#
# COMPACT_ATOMS: atom_id res chain seq x y z
N MET A 1 11.54 -25.62 -25.88
CA MET A 1 12.53 -24.94 -25.04
C MET A 1 12.40 -23.44 -25.22
N ARG A 2 11.76 -22.73 -24.30
CA ARG A 2 11.72 -21.25 -24.32
C ARG A 2 12.90 -20.78 -23.49
N ALA A 3 13.77 -19.99 -24.10
CA ALA A 3 14.90 -19.34 -23.46
C ALA A 3 14.35 -18.45 -22.33
N ASN A 4 14.70 -18.77 -21.09
CA ASN A 4 14.56 -17.85 -19.96
C ASN A 4 15.44 -16.64 -20.26
N ALA A 5 14.83 -15.48 -20.43
CA ALA A 5 15.55 -14.22 -20.34
C ALA A 5 16.18 -14.20 -18.94
N GLY A 6 17.50 -14.35 -18.90
CA GLY A 6 18.26 -14.37 -17.66
C GLY A 6 18.07 -13.03 -16.94
N PHE A 7 17.34 -13.05 -15.84
CA PHE A 7 17.50 -12.03 -14.82
C PHE A 7 18.92 -12.21 -14.28
N ASP A 8 19.81 -11.34 -14.67
CA ASP A 8 21.15 -11.24 -14.08
C ASP A 8 20.98 -10.66 -12.68
N VAL A 9 20.61 -11.54 -11.74
CA VAL A 9 20.43 -11.17 -10.34
C VAL A 9 21.83 -11.16 -9.74
N GLU A 10 22.46 -9.99 -9.72
CA GLU A 10 23.65 -9.78 -8.92
C GLU A 10 23.30 -9.89 -7.45
N PHE A 11 23.66 -11.01 -6.84
CA PHE A 11 23.53 -11.23 -5.41
C PHE A 11 24.74 -10.66 -4.67
N GLY A 12 24.48 -9.93 -3.57
CA GLY A 12 25.48 -9.59 -2.58
C GLY A 12 25.29 -10.39 -1.29
N TRP A 13 26.31 -10.42 -0.43
CA TRP A 13 26.20 -10.94 0.92
C TRP A 13 25.67 -9.85 1.85
N LEU A 14 24.56 -10.11 2.53
CA LEU A 14 23.96 -9.18 3.46
C LEU A 14 24.73 -9.21 4.79
N LEU A 15 25.30 -8.08 5.18
CA LEU A 15 26.02 -7.92 6.43
C LEU A 15 25.15 -7.16 7.44
N GLU A 16 24.74 -7.84 8.49
CA GLU A 16 23.98 -7.29 9.61
C GLU A 16 24.82 -7.37 10.89
N LEU A 17 25.07 -6.23 11.52
CA LEU A 17 25.83 -6.14 12.77
C LEU A 17 24.97 -5.42 13.81
N HIS A 18 24.63 -6.14 14.87
CA HIS A 18 23.69 -5.69 15.90
C HIS A 18 24.29 -5.52 17.28
N GLY A 19 25.63 -5.56 17.39
CA GLY A 19 26.35 -5.49 18.69
C GLY A 19 26.22 -6.79 19.47
N ASP A 20 26.05 -7.89 18.77
CA ASP A 20 26.02 -9.23 19.35
C ASP A 20 27.46 -9.75 19.55
N ALA A 21 27.66 -10.71 20.47
CA ALA A 21 28.97 -11.27 20.77
C ALA A 21 29.66 -11.90 19.54
N ASP A 22 28.88 -12.39 18.60
CA ASP A 22 29.35 -13.10 17.41
C ASP A 22 29.53 -12.20 16.18
N ASP A 23 29.28 -10.89 16.27
CA ASP A 23 29.36 -9.95 15.13
C ASP A 23 30.74 -9.99 14.45
N ALA A 24 31.83 -10.12 15.23
CA ALA A 24 33.17 -10.18 14.65
C ALA A 24 33.43 -11.47 13.87
N LEU A 25 32.97 -12.60 14.38
CA LEU A 25 33.08 -13.91 13.70
C LEU A 25 32.19 -13.92 12.42
N TRP A 26 30.99 -13.37 12.52
CA TRP A 26 30.06 -13.24 11.41
C TRP A 26 30.63 -12.37 10.29
N LEU A 27 31.21 -11.22 10.65
CA LEU A 27 31.89 -10.34 9.70
C LEU A 27 33.05 -11.06 8.98
N ALA A 28 33.90 -11.76 9.73
CA ALA A 28 35.04 -12.49 9.15
C ALA A 28 34.56 -13.59 8.17
N ALA A 29 33.55 -14.37 8.54
CA ALA A 29 32.96 -15.41 7.71
C ALA A 29 32.36 -14.83 6.41
N LEU A 30 31.60 -13.73 6.50
CA LEU A 30 31.02 -13.09 5.32
C LEU A 30 32.08 -12.43 4.43
N GLN A 31 33.14 -11.87 4.99
CA GLN A 31 34.29 -11.38 4.21
C GLN A 31 34.99 -12.48 3.43
N GLN A 32 35.14 -13.65 4.03
CA GLN A 32 35.69 -14.82 3.35
C GLN A 32 34.77 -15.29 2.22
N ALA A 33 33.47 -15.41 2.46
CA ALA A 33 32.48 -15.78 1.46
C ALA A 33 32.43 -14.77 0.30
N SER A 34 32.50 -13.46 0.61
CA SER A 34 32.57 -12.38 -0.37
C SER A 34 33.79 -12.53 -1.29
N ARG A 35 34.96 -12.75 -0.72
CA ARG A 35 36.21 -12.99 -1.49
C ARG A 35 36.14 -14.24 -2.36
N ALA A 36 35.62 -15.34 -1.80
CA ALA A 36 35.51 -16.61 -2.52
C ALA A 36 34.50 -16.56 -3.69
N SER A 37 33.44 -15.81 -3.53
CA SER A 37 32.37 -15.70 -4.53
C SER A 37 32.54 -14.54 -5.51
N GLY A 38 33.42 -13.57 -5.25
CA GLY A 38 33.54 -12.31 -5.99
C GLY A 38 32.36 -11.36 -5.80
N ARG A 39 31.47 -11.62 -4.80
CA ARG A 39 30.26 -10.85 -4.58
C ARG A 39 30.45 -9.84 -3.44
N PRO A 40 29.92 -8.59 -3.57
CA PRO A 40 30.11 -7.56 -2.54
C PRO A 40 29.39 -7.89 -1.25
N LEU A 41 29.92 -7.37 -0.14
CA LEU A 41 29.17 -7.22 1.11
C LEU A 41 28.28 -6.00 1.00
N VAL A 42 27.03 -6.15 1.45
CA VAL A 42 26.02 -5.08 1.48
C VAL A 42 25.63 -4.84 2.95
N ALA A 43 25.91 -3.66 3.48
CA ALA A 43 25.52 -3.32 4.85
C ALA A 43 24.00 -3.19 4.95
N ALA A 44 23.41 -3.88 5.93
CA ALA A 44 21.99 -3.82 6.23
C ALA A 44 21.78 -3.75 7.75
N GLY A 45 20.66 -3.18 8.15
CA GLY A 45 20.38 -2.95 9.58
C GLY A 45 19.24 -3.79 10.13
N ASP A 46 18.49 -4.52 9.28
CA ASP A 46 17.24 -5.17 9.66
C ASP A 46 16.42 -4.33 10.65
N VAL A 47 16.14 -3.09 10.24
CA VAL A 47 15.53 -2.09 11.11
C VAL A 47 14.08 -2.44 11.40
N GLN A 48 13.76 -2.66 12.66
CA GLN A 48 12.44 -3.05 13.17
C GLN A 48 11.81 -1.96 14.04
N MET A 49 12.54 -0.91 14.38
CA MET A 49 12.07 0.21 15.19
C MET A 49 12.84 1.50 14.86
N HIS A 50 12.21 2.66 15.05
CA HIS A 50 12.87 3.94 14.75
C HIS A 50 13.84 4.40 15.82
N VAL A 51 13.63 4.06 17.10
CA VAL A 51 14.53 4.36 18.23
C VAL A 51 14.61 3.18 19.18
N ARG A 52 15.71 3.08 19.94
CA ARG A 52 15.95 2.01 20.93
C ARG A 52 14.82 1.86 21.95
N ALA A 53 14.23 2.94 22.41
CA ALA A 53 13.16 2.93 23.41
C ALA A 53 11.92 2.14 22.96
N ARG A 54 11.74 1.93 21.65
CA ARG A 54 10.63 1.14 21.10
C ARG A 54 10.83 -0.37 21.14
N LYS A 55 11.98 -0.86 21.61
CA LYS A 55 12.19 -2.29 21.84
C LYS A 55 11.08 -2.91 22.69
N ARG A 56 10.64 -2.22 23.74
CA ARG A 56 9.55 -2.71 24.59
C ARG A 56 8.25 -2.97 23.81
N LEU A 57 7.91 -2.07 22.88
CA LEU A 57 6.76 -2.25 21.99
C LEU A 57 6.98 -3.41 21.03
N HIS A 58 8.16 -3.51 20.44
CA HIS A 58 8.53 -4.62 19.56
C HIS A 58 8.41 -5.98 20.27
N ASP A 59 8.88 -6.08 21.52
CA ASP A 59 8.78 -7.30 22.32
C ASP A 59 7.30 -7.69 22.58
N VAL A 60 6.42 -6.71 22.83
CA VAL A 60 4.98 -6.95 22.98
C VAL A 60 4.38 -7.45 21.67
N LEU A 61 4.71 -6.86 20.52
CA LEU A 61 4.24 -7.32 19.22
C LEU A 61 4.73 -8.74 18.89
N CYS A 62 5.96 -9.07 19.24
CA CYS A 62 6.49 -10.43 19.13
C CYS A 62 5.71 -11.41 20.02
N ALA A 63 5.43 -11.04 21.27
CA ALA A 63 4.66 -11.84 22.21
C ALA A 63 3.23 -12.12 21.72
N ILE A 64 2.56 -11.09 21.16
CA ILE A 64 1.24 -11.24 20.53
C ILE A 64 1.31 -12.23 19.37
N ARG A 65 2.29 -12.11 18.49
CA ARG A 65 2.49 -13.03 17.35
C ARG A 65 2.70 -14.47 17.81
N LEU A 66 3.41 -14.67 18.94
CA LEU A 66 3.69 -15.99 19.50
C LEU A 66 2.56 -16.54 20.38
N GLY A 67 1.53 -15.75 20.68
CA GLY A 67 0.45 -16.12 21.59
C GLY A 67 0.94 -16.39 23.02
N ARG A 68 2.00 -15.70 23.48
CA ARG A 68 2.63 -15.92 24.79
C ARG A 68 2.88 -14.60 25.51
N PRO A 69 2.85 -14.57 26.86
CA PRO A 69 3.31 -13.41 27.63
C PRO A 69 4.78 -13.10 27.35
N VAL A 70 5.15 -11.81 27.37
CA VAL A 70 6.51 -11.34 27.07
C VAL A 70 7.58 -12.08 27.90
N ASN A 71 7.35 -12.29 29.18
CA ASN A 71 8.25 -13.00 30.08
C ASN A 71 8.43 -14.50 29.79
N ARG A 72 7.64 -15.07 28.88
CA ARG A 72 7.74 -16.47 28.41
C ARG A 72 8.23 -16.59 26.98
N CYS A 73 8.61 -15.48 26.34
CA CYS A 73 9.08 -15.51 24.95
C CYS A 73 10.58 -15.90 24.85
N GLY A 74 11.37 -15.70 25.91
CA GLY A 74 12.78 -16.11 25.96
C GLY A 74 13.60 -15.61 24.76
N PHE A 75 14.35 -16.49 24.13
CA PHE A 75 15.20 -16.21 22.97
C PHE A 75 14.43 -15.88 21.67
N ALA A 76 13.11 -15.93 21.67
CA ALA A 76 12.31 -15.44 20.55
C ALA A 76 12.26 -13.90 20.50
N LEU A 77 12.66 -13.21 21.57
CA LEU A 77 12.83 -11.77 21.58
C LEU A 77 14.25 -11.39 21.15
N GLN A 78 14.36 -10.22 20.52
CA GLN A 78 15.68 -9.67 20.17
C GLN A 78 16.52 -9.45 21.44
N PRO A 79 17.82 -9.82 21.45
CA PRO A 79 18.66 -9.72 22.66
C PRO A 79 18.92 -8.27 23.07
N ASN A 80 18.90 -7.34 22.11
CA ASN A 80 19.19 -5.94 22.34
C ASN A 80 18.28 -5.03 21.50
N ALA A 81 18.50 -3.72 21.53
CA ALA A 81 17.73 -2.71 20.80
C ALA A 81 18.46 -2.16 19.56
N GLU A 82 19.44 -2.90 19.00
CA GLU A 82 20.28 -2.38 17.91
C GLU A 82 19.59 -2.39 16.54
N ARG A 83 18.47 -3.09 16.37
CA ARG A 83 17.65 -3.08 15.14
C ARG A 83 16.79 -1.81 15.05
N HIS A 84 17.40 -0.64 15.30
CA HIS A 84 16.78 0.68 15.19
C HIS A 84 17.43 1.51 14.09
N LEU A 85 16.79 2.61 13.67
CA LEU A 85 17.40 3.57 12.75
C LEU A 85 18.61 4.22 13.41
N ARG A 86 19.81 3.90 12.92
CA ARG A 86 21.09 4.38 13.43
C ARG A 86 21.56 5.60 12.63
N PRO A 87 22.10 6.63 13.28
CA PRO A 87 22.70 7.78 12.59
C PRO A 87 23.85 7.36 11.66
N LEU A 88 24.03 8.06 10.55
CA LEU A 88 25.05 7.75 9.54
C LEU A 88 26.48 7.65 10.15
N GLY A 89 26.84 8.58 11.04
CA GLY A 89 28.14 8.54 11.73
C GLY A 89 28.33 7.31 12.63
N ARG A 90 27.24 6.67 13.10
CA ARG A 90 27.32 5.39 13.80
C ARG A 90 27.50 4.23 12.83
N LEU A 91 26.76 4.25 11.71
CA LEU A 91 26.89 3.24 10.65
C LEU A 91 28.31 3.20 10.10
N ALA A 92 28.92 4.36 9.85
CA ALA A 92 30.30 4.48 9.38
C ALA A 92 31.36 3.90 10.35
N ARG A 93 31.03 3.79 11.67
CA ARG A 93 31.91 3.18 12.67
C ARG A 93 31.72 1.68 12.82
N ILE A 94 30.54 1.16 12.44
CA ILE A 94 30.19 -0.25 12.63
C ILE A 94 30.51 -1.07 11.37
N TYR A 95 30.19 -0.53 10.20
CA TYR A 95 30.32 -1.26 8.94
C TYR A 95 31.60 -0.91 8.18
N PRO A 96 32.19 -1.86 7.45
CA PRO A 96 33.25 -1.57 6.49
C PRO A 96 32.77 -0.54 5.44
N PRO A 97 33.65 0.42 5.03
CA PRO A 97 33.27 1.45 4.08
C PRO A 97 32.76 0.91 2.74
N ASP A 98 33.38 -0.13 2.20
CA ASP A 98 32.99 -0.81 0.96
C ASP A 98 31.60 -1.44 1.03
N ALA A 99 31.22 -1.99 2.19
CA ALA A 99 29.86 -2.50 2.39
C ALA A 99 28.80 -1.40 2.39
N LEU A 100 29.12 -0.22 2.93
CA LEU A 100 28.24 0.96 2.85
C LEU A 100 28.11 1.50 1.42
N VAL A 101 29.23 1.53 0.68
CA VAL A 101 29.22 1.92 -0.76
C VAL A 101 28.36 0.94 -1.56
N ALA A 102 28.49 -0.36 -1.32
CA ALA A 102 27.65 -1.37 -1.97
C ALA A 102 26.15 -1.19 -1.68
N THR A 103 25.79 -0.78 -0.45
CA THR A 103 24.41 -0.45 -0.10
C THR A 103 23.87 0.71 -0.95
N LEU A 104 24.67 1.77 -1.13
CA LEU A 104 24.27 2.90 -1.96
C LEU A 104 24.16 2.52 -3.44
N ALA A 105 25.08 1.70 -3.95
CA ALA A 105 25.03 1.18 -5.30
C ALA A 105 23.75 0.34 -5.55
N LEU A 106 23.38 -0.51 -4.59
CA LEU A 106 22.15 -1.29 -4.63
C LEU A 106 20.91 -0.39 -4.59
N ALA A 107 20.88 0.59 -3.69
CA ALA A 107 19.78 1.55 -3.59
C ALA A 107 19.58 2.35 -4.89
N ALA A 108 20.66 2.75 -5.56
CA ALA A 108 20.60 3.46 -6.84
C ALA A 108 19.99 2.61 -7.98
N ARG A 109 20.00 1.29 -7.86
CA ARG A 109 19.36 0.36 -8.82
C ARG A 109 17.86 0.18 -8.54
N CYS A 110 17.40 0.45 -7.33
CA CYS A 110 15.99 0.41 -6.95
C CYS A 110 15.29 1.67 -7.46
N ARG A 111 14.87 1.67 -8.73
CA ARG A 111 14.29 2.85 -9.41
C ARG A 111 12.78 2.88 -9.41
N PHE A 112 12.13 1.78 -9.03
CA PHE A 112 10.67 1.71 -9.00
C PHE A 112 10.08 2.74 -8.03
N ARG A 113 9.06 3.46 -8.49
CA ARG A 113 8.32 4.45 -7.71
C ARG A 113 6.83 4.13 -7.79
N LEU A 114 6.10 4.39 -6.71
CA LEU A 114 4.65 4.14 -6.65
C LEU A 114 3.87 5.01 -7.65
N ASP A 115 4.37 6.18 -7.99
CA ASP A 115 3.77 7.06 -9.01
C ASP A 115 3.90 6.54 -10.45
N GLU A 116 4.71 5.50 -10.69
CA GLU A 116 4.78 4.78 -11.97
C GLU A 116 3.63 3.77 -12.14
N VAL A 117 2.98 3.38 -11.04
CA VAL A 117 1.84 2.44 -11.09
C VAL A 117 0.63 3.16 -11.66
N ARG A 118 0.21 2.75 -12.84
CA ARG A 118 -1.00 3.26 -13.49
C ARG A 118 -2.00 2.14 -13.65
N TYR A 119 -3.22 2.39 -13.18
CA TYR A 119 -4.33 1.48 -13.40
C TYR A 119 -4.98 1.80 -14.74
N ASN A 120 -5.00 0.84 -15.65
CA ASN A 120 -5.73 0.93 -16.91
C ASN A 120 -7.09 0.25 -16.72
N TYR A 121 -8.15 1.06 -16.63
CA TYR A 121 -9.52 0.55 -16.53
C TYR A 121 -10.10 0.32 -17.94
N PRO A 122 -11.04 -0.67 -18.09
CA PRO A 122 -11.76 -0.90 -19.34
C PRO A 122 -12.46 0.37 -19.83
N GLN A 123 -12.30 0.71 -21.11
CA GLN A 123 -12.92 1.89 -21.71
C GLN A 123 -14.38 1.64 -22.13
N GLU A 124 -14.80 0.38 -22.18
CA GLU A 124 -16.14 -0.06 -22.59
C GLU A 124 -17.24 0.45 -21.68
N SER A 125 -16.90 0.84 -20.45
CA SER A 125 -17.84 1.44 -19.49
C SER A 125 -18.25 2.88 -19.84
N VAL A 126 -17.61 3.48 -20.86
CA VAL A 126 -17.91 4.87 -21.28
C VAL A 126 -19.01 4.86 -22.34
N LEU A 127 -20.03 5.68 -22.16
CA LEU A 127 -21.12 5.81 -23.14
C LEU A 127 -20.61 6.41 -24.46
N PRO A 128 -21.09 5.90 -25.61
CA PRO A 128 -20.69 6.41 -26.92
C PRO A 128 -20.87 7.94 -27.04
N GLY A 129 -19.83 8.62 -27.51
CA GLY A 129 -19.83 10.08 -27.70
C GLY A 129 -19.70 10.93 -26.45
N LEU A 130 -19.53 10.31 -25.26
CA LEU A 130 -19.29 11.02 -24.00
C LEU A 130 -17.88 10.77 -23.46
N THR A 131 -17.40 11.71 -22.65
CA THR A 131 -16.18 11.50 -21.85
C THR A 131 -16.49 10.66 -20.61
N PRO A 132 -15.48 10.06 -19.94
CA PRO A 132 -15.68 9.36 -18.66
C PRO A 132 -16.40 10.23 -17.62
N THR A 133 -16.01 11.49 -17.48
CA THR A 133 -16.62 12.45 -16.56
C THR A 133 -18.10 12.69 -16.88
N GLN A 134 -18.42 12.87 -18.17
CA GLN A 134 -19.81 13.07 -18.61
C GLN A 134 -20.65 11.81 -18.41
N THR A 135 -20.09 10.64 -18.68
CA THR A 135 -20.74 9.33 -18.48
C THR A 135 -21.05 9.11 -17.01
N LEU A 136 -20.06 9.31 -16.14
CA LEU A 136 -20.23 9.16 -14.68
C LEU A 136 -21.29 10.12 -14.14
N ARG A 137 -21.22 11.40 -14.54
CA ARG A 137 -22.22 12.40 -14.17
C ARG A 137 -23.63 11.99 -14.61
N ARG A 138 -23.80 11.52 -15.85
CA ARG A 138 -25.09 11.07 -16.37
C ARG A 138 -25.66 9.90 -15.57
N HIS A 139 -24.85 8.86 -15.32
CA HIS A 139 -25.27 7.71 -14.51
C HIS A 139 -25.62 8.11 -13.08
N THR A 140 -24.87 9.02 -12.48
CA THR A 140 -25.13 9.54 -11.13
C THR A 140 -26.47 10.30 -11.07
N ILE A 141 -26.76 11.19 -12.03
CA ILE A 141 -28.00 11.95 -12.07
C ILE A 141 -29.21 11.00 -12.27
N LEU A 142 -29.14 10.09 -13.24
CA LEU A 142 -30.20 9.10 -13.46
C LEU A 142 -30.41 8.20 -12.25
N GLY A 143 -29.33 7.80 -11.61
CA GLY A 143 -29.37 7.01 -10.39
C GLY A 143 -29.96 7.78 -9.20
N ALA A 144 -29.65 9.06 -9.04
CA ALA A 144 -30.22 9.90 -8.00
C ALA A 144 -31.75 9.97 -8.11
N HIS A 145 -32.28 10.23 -9.30
CA HIS A 145 -33.74 10.26 -9.53
C HIS A 145 -34.39 8.90 -9.29
N ARG A 146 -33.74 7.79 -9.67
CA ARG A 146 -34.25 6.43 -9.43
C ARG A 146 -34.31 6.09 -7.94
N ARG A 147 -33.29 6.51 -7.17
CA ARG A 147 -33.18 6.23 -5.72
C ARG A 147 -34.05 7.15 -4.87
N LEU A 148 -34.32 8.36 -5.36
CA LEU A 148 -35.06 9.40 -4.68
C LEU A 148 -36.23 9.90 -5.57
N PRO A 149 -37.23 9.05 -5.84
CA PRO A 149 -38.31 9.38 -6.80
C PRO A 149 -39.22 10.53 -6.36
N GLN A 150 -39.26 10.83 -5.07
CA GLN A 150 -40.04 11.95 -4.51
C GLN A 150 -39.30 13.30 -4.64
N GLY A 151 -38.13 13.31 -5.27
CA GLY A 151 -37.28 14.48 -5.42
C GLY A 151 -35.95 14.32 -4.70
N VAL A 152 -34.90 14.84 -5.32
CA VAL A 152 -33.54 14.81 -4.75
C VAL A 152 -33.30 16.09 -3.95
N PRO A 153 -33.07 16.01 -2.62
CA PRO A 153 -32.83 17.19 -1.80
C PRO A 153 -31.62 17.99 -2.28
N LEU A 154 -31.67 19.32 -2.15
CA LEU A 154 -30.58 20.21 -2.55
C LEU A 154 -29.24 19.86 -1.85
N ARG A 155 -29.31 19.43 -0.61
CA ARG A 155 -28.12 18.94 0.13
C ARG A 155 -27.45 17.76 -0.61
N ILE A 156 -28.21 16.83 -1.14
CA ILE A 156 -27.68 15.67 -1.89
C ILE A 156 -27.03 16.13 -3.19
N TRP A 157 -27.64 17.07 -3.93
CA TRP A 157 -27.02 17.63 -5.13
C TRP A 157 -25.70 18.34 -4.85
N ARG A 158 -25.58 19.02 -3.71
CA ARG A 158 -24.30 19.63 -3.28
C ARG A 158 -23.21 18.59 -3.04
N TYR A 159 -23.53 17.47 -2.38
CA TYR A 159 -22.59 16.36 -2.20
C TYR A 159 -22.22 15.70 -3.52
N VAL A 160 -23.19 15.43 -4.39
CA VAL A 160 -22.94 14.86 -5.73
C VAL A 160 -21.98 15.76 -6.52
N ALA A 161 -22.22 17.07 -6.53
CA ALA A 161 -21.35 18.01 -7.25
C ALA A 161 -19.92 18.01 -6.70
N LYS A 162 -19.79 18.03 -5.36
CA LYS A 162 -18.49 18.00 -4.68
C LYS A 162 -17.72 16.70 -4.94
N GLU A 163 -18.39 15.54 -4.82
CA GLU A 163 -17.77 14.26 -5.06
C GLU A 163 -17.37 14.05 -6.53
N LEU A 164 -18.22 14.44 -7.48
CA LEU A 164 -17.89 14.37 -8.90
C LEU A 164 -16.69 15.26 -9.28
N ALA A 165 -16.58 16.45 -8.67
CA ALA A 165 -15.43 17.32 -8.86
C ALA A 165 -14.13 16.67 -8.34
N LEU A 166 -14.16 16.09 -7.14
CA LEU A 166 -13.02 15.40 -6.54
C LEU A 166 -12.62 14.15 -7.35
N ILE A 167 -13.59 13.37 -7.81
CA ILE A 167 -13.34 12.19 -8.65
C ILE A 167 -12.65 12.59 -9.96
N ALA A 168 -13.08 13.72 -10.57
CA ALA A 168 -12.47 14.24 -11.80
C ALA A 168 -11.05 14.76 -11.56
N GLU A 169 -10.82 15.49 -10.46
CA GLU A 169 -9.48 15.96 -10.06
C GLU A 169 -8.51 14.80 -9.88
N CYS A 170 -8.95 13.73 -9.20
CA CYS A 170 -8.15 12.52 -8.97
C CYS A 170 -8.11 11.56 -10.18
N ARG A 171 -8.86 11.80 -11.24
CA ARG A 171 -8.98 10.94 -12.43
C ARG A 171 -9.43 9.52 -12.13
N TYR A 172 -10.41 9.39 -11.21
CA TYR A 172 -10.97 8.09 -10.79
C TYR A 172 -12.30 7.73 -11.46
N GLU A 173 -12.76 8.48 -12.47
CA GLU A 173 -14.04 8.23 -13.14
C GLU A 173 -14.17 6.79 -13.63
N MET A 174 -13.11 6.26 -14.27
CA MET A 174 -13.11 4.90 -14.80
C MET A 174 -13.23 3.83 -13.73
N PHE A 175 -12.67 4.07 -12.54
CA PHE A 175 -12.85 3.18 -11.39
C PHE A 175 -14.33 3.08 -11.00
N PHE A 176 -15.01 4.22 -10.85
CA PHE A 176 -16.43 4.27 -10.49
C PHE A 176 -17.32 3.65 -11.57
N LEU A 177 -17.03 3.90 -12.85
CA LEU A 177 -17.75 3.32 -13.98
C LEU A 177 -17.59 1.80 -14.04
N THR A 178 -16.37 1.30 -13.89
CA THR A 178 -16.10 -0.16 -13.88
C THR A 178 -16.83 -0.85 -12.73
N VAL A 179 -16.77 -0.27 -11.51
CA VAL A 179 -17.48 -0.84 -10.35
C VAL A 179 -18.99 -0.79 -10.54
N HIS A 180 -19.52 0.30 -11.13
CA HIS A 180 -20.94 0.40 -11.47
C HIS A 180 -21.37 -0.72 -12.44
N ASP A 181 -20.60 -1.00 -13.48
CA ASP A 181 -20.89 -2.06 -14.44
C ASP A 181 -20.84 -3.45 -13.80
N ILE A 182 -19.86 -3.71 -12.92
CA ILE A 182 -19.79 -4.97 -12.17
C ILE A 182 -21.04 -5.14 -11.30
N VAL A 183 -21.45 -4.11 -10.57
CA VAL A 183 -22.65 -4.15 -9.72
C VAL A 183 -23.91 -4.35 -10.55
N ARG A 184 -24.02 -3.65 -11.68
CA ARG A 184 -25.16 -3.80 -12.60
C ARG A 184 -25.28 -5.22 -13.13
N GLU A 185 -24.17 -5.81 -13.58
CA GLU A 185 -24.12 -7.18 -14.08
C GLU A 185 -24.44 -8.22 -13.00
N ALA A 186 -23.86 -8.06 -11.79
CA ALA A 186 -24.16 -8.93 -10.66
C ALA A 186 -25.66 -8.93 -10.32
N ARG A 187 -26.29 -7.75 -10.26
CA ARG A 187 -27.72 -7.63 -9.98
C ARG A 187 -28.59 -8.17 -11.08
N ALA A 188 -28.20 -7.99 -12.35
CA ALA A 188 -28.92 -8.58 -13.48
C ALA A 188 -28.95 -10.12 -13.43
N ARG A 189 -27.93 -10.73 -12.80
CA ARG A 189 -27.85 -12.17 -12.54
C ARG A 189 -28.46 -12.61 -11.20
N GLY A 190 -29.10 -11.72 -10.46
CA GLY A 190 -29.67 -12.01 -9.14
C GLY A 190 -28.63 -12.20 -8.02
N ILE A 191 -27.38 -11.79 -8.24
CA ILE A 191 -26.30 -11.90 -7.25
C ILE A 191 -26.37 -10.71 -6.30
N LEU A 192 -26.47 -10.98 -5.00
CA LEU A 192 -26.39 -9.96 -3.96
C LEU A 192 -25.00 -9.36 -3.90
N CYS A 193 -24.91 -8.04 -4.00
CA CYS A 193 -23.66 -7.30 -3.93
C CYS A 193 -23.87 -5.94 -3.26
N GLN A 194 -22.84 -5.48 -2.56
CA GLN A 194 -22.83 -4.17 -1.89
C GLN A 194 -21.41 -3.64 -1.77
N GLY A 195 -21.22 -2.35 -2.00
CA GLY A 195 -19.96 -1.66 -1.74
C GLY A 195 -19.62 -1.59 -0.25
N ARG A 196 -18.33 -1.74 0.08
CA ARG A 196 -17.79 -1.65 1.44
C ARG A 196 -16.72 -0.55 1.54
N GLY A 197 -16.28 -0.27 2.75
CA GLY A 197 -15.23 0.72 3.01
C GLY A 197 -15.65 2.13 2.59
N SER A 198 -14.81 2.81 1.83
CA SER A 198 -15.07 4.17 1.35
C SER A 198 -16.34 4.29 0.50
N ALA A 199 -16.61 3.30 -0.33
CA ALA A 199 -17.80 3.27 -1.18
C ALA A 199 -19.11 3.38 -0.39
N ALA A 200 -19.14 2.86 0.86
CA ALA A 200 -20.33 2.92 1.70
C ALA A 200 -20.71 4.36 2.12
N ASN A 201 -19.76 5.29 2.08
CA ASN A 201 -19.99 6.69 2.48
C ASN A 201 -20.04 7.68 1.30
N SER A 202 -20.02 7.19 0.07
CA SER A 202 -20.08 8.02 -1.14
C SER A 202 -21.51 8.20 -1.63
N VAL A 203 -21.91 9.46 -1.84
CA VAL A 203 -23.21 9.78 -2.44
C VAL A 203 -23.27 9.39 -3.91
N VAL A 204 -22.16 9.50 -4.63
CA VAL A 204 -22.05 9.02 -6.03
C VAL A 204 -22.24 7.49 -6.06
N CYS A 205 -21.59 6.73 -5.15
CA CYS A 205 -21.78 5.29 -5.04
C CYS A 205 -23.23 4.91 -4.69
N TYR A 206 -23.91 5.68 -3.84
CA TYR A 206 -25.33 5.50 -3.56
C TYR A 206 -26.18 5.69 -4.82
N CYS A 207 -25.98 6.78 -5.56
CA CYS A 207 -26.70 7.05 -6.81
C CYS A 207 -26.46 5.96 -7.86
N LEU A 208 -25.21 5.47 -7.99
CA LEU A 208 -24.85 4.38 -8.92
C LEU A 208 -25.39 3.01 -8.47
N GLY A 209 -25.95 2.89 -7.28
CA GLY A 209 -26.42 1.63 -6.72
C GLY A 209 -25.31 0.72 -6.19
N ILE A 210 -24.11 1.23 -6.00
CA ILE A 210 -22.97 0.47 -5.46
C ILE A 210 -23.15 0.22 -3.96
N THR A 211 -23.72 1.19 -3.22
CA THR A 211 -24.03 1.07 -1.79
C THR A 211 -25.50 1.33 -1.52
N GLU A 212 -26.03 0.72 -0.44
CA GLU A 212 -27.36 0.96 0.08
C GLU A 212 -27.40 1.99 1.23
N ALA A 213 -26.23 2.50 1.65
CA ALA A 213 -26.15 3.51 2.71
C ALA A 213 -26.73 4.84 2.23
N ASP A 214 -27.93 5.16 2.74
CA ASP A 214 -28.67 6.35 2.30
C ASP A 214 -28.04 7.62 2.88
N PRO A 215 -27.57 8.57 2.06
CA PRO A 215 -26.92 9.80 2.50
C PRO A 215 -27.84 10.79 3.20
N ARG A 216 -29.15 10.54 3.21
CA ARG A 216 -30.09 11.34 4.00
C ARG A 216 -29.90 11.14 5.50
N PHE A 217 -29.48 9.92 5.91
CA PHE A 217 -29.27 9.50 7.29
C PHE A 217 -27.81 9.44 7.73
N SER A 218 -26.86 9.73 6.82
CA SER A 218 -25.44 9.70 7.09
C SER A 218 -24.75 11.01 6.70
N HIS A 219 -23.56 11.26 7.25
CA HIS A 219 -22.68 12.33 6.81
C HIS A 219 -21.59 11.76 5.91
N PRO A 220 -21.73 11.82 4.58
CA PRO A 220 -20.73 11.29 3.67
C PRO A 220 -19.45 12.14 3.75
N LEU A 221 -18.29 11.46 3.88
CA LEU A 221 -16.95 12.04 3.95
C LEU A 221 -16.05 11.30 2.98
N LEU A 222 -16.27 11.50 1.67
CA LEU A 222 -15.50 10.82 0.63
C LEU A 222 -14.01 11.21 0.67
N GLU A 223 -13.70 12.44 1.04
CA GLU A 223 -12.34 12.99 1.07
C GLU A 223 -11.38 12.19 1.98
N ARG A 224 -11.90 11.53 3.01
CA ARG A 224 -11.09 10.68 3.91
C ARG A 224 -10.53 9.43 3.25
N PHE A 225 -10.96 9.09 2.06
CA PHE A 225 -10.67 7.82 1.39
C PHE A 225 -9.98 7.98 0.04
N ILE A 226 -9.78 9.20 -0.41
CA ILE A 226 -9.13 9.53 -1.70
C ILE A 226 -7.77 10.23 -1.48
N SER A 227 -7.37 10.47 -0.23
CA SER A 227 -6.07 11.07 0.11
C SER A 227 -4.95 10.04 0.16
#